data_6fb3fe4d144df9427bfb01f67a2d1381
#
_entry.id   6fb3fe4d144df9427bfb01f67a2d1381
#
_cell.length_a   1.000
_cell.length_b   1.000
_cell.length_c   1.000
_cell.angle_alpha   90.00
_cell.angle_beta   90.00
_cell.angle_gamma   90.00
#
_symmetry.space_group_name_H-M   'P 1'
#
loop_
_entity.id
_entity.type
_entity.pdbx_description
1 polymer ?
#
loop_
_entity_poly.entity_id
_entity_poly.type
_entity_poly.pdbx_seq_one_letter_code
_entity_poly.pdbx_strand_id
1 'polypeptide(L)'
;GFRRNLWELLLVTSEEWRPVYGHSLPGSVGRLKALINKFRPDNYSVLVSGKYGNSNTLKIDEEPGRFLVALKRSRVPVYTDMQIFEEYNRVAPARGWKALKSPRSLRSWFSSPRIEPLWYDAVYGEMKAHQRYGRKHKTELPSRRDSLWYGDGTKLNLYYRDEGGKVRTIGVYEVMDAYSEVLLGFHISENEDYEAQYHAYRMALQTSGHKPYELVHDNQGGHKKLERVSDGLLDKISHIHRPTAPYSGQSKTIESAFGRFQSQVLHKYWGFTGQNITARKDSSRPNLEFIEANRDRLYTLDELKAKYVEARREWNEMKHPVTGIPRIEMYDTSVNEDTEVVTARDMVDIFWVMTSRPSTFTSAGIEFTVGGRPRTYEVYSSPGVPDHEWRRRNTYRQFYVKYDPYDFSSVRLYWKDKGGALRFERVAEPYMVVHRAIQDQTEGEAAFIRREQEANVHDRIERQVAAKSIEYE
;
A
#
# COMPACT_ATOMS: atom_id res chain seq x y z
N GLY A 1 71.57 -1.43 -26.96
CA GLY A 1 70.68 -0.41 -26.40
C GLY A 1 69.39 -0.25 -27.17
N PHE A 2 69.41 -0.01 -28.48
CA PHE A 2 68.24 0.33 -29.30
C PHE A 2 67.18 -0.75 -29.36
N ARG A 3 67.51 -2.04 -29.43
CA ARG A 3 66.54 -3.14 -29.46
C ARG A 3 65.84 -3.39 -28.14
N ARG A 4 66.39 -3.03 -26.99
CA ARG A 4 65.72 -3.11 -25.69
C ARG A 4 64.64 -2.04 -25.56
N ASN A 5 64.97 -0.82 -25.93
CA ASN A 5 64.00 0.27 -25.86
C ASN A 5 62.78 0.10 -26.78
N LEU A 6 62.97 -0.56 -27.96
CA LEU A 6 61.85 -0.83 -28.88
C LEU A 6 60.74 -1.70 -28.24
N TRP A 7 61.12 -2.77 -27.54
CA TRP A 7 60.11 -3.67 -26.93
C TRP A 7 59.38 -3.03 -25.74
N GLU A 8 60.09 -2.19 -24.99
CA GLU A 8 59.49 -1.40 -23.91
C GLU A 8 58.53 -0.36 -24.48
N LEU A 9 58.88 0.33 -25.55
CA LEU A 9 58.04 1.28 -26.24
C LEU A 9 56.75 0.59 -26.79
N LEU A 10 56.91 -0.56 -27.46
CA LEU A 10 55.75 -1.33 -27.95
C LEU A 10 54.82 -1.77 -26.84
N LEU A 11 55.34 -2.10 -25.66
CA LEU A 11 54.52 -2.45 -24.51
C LEU A 11 53.75 -1.23 -24.00
N VAL A 12 54.42 -0.09 -23.83
CA VAL A 12 53.75 1.15 -23.40
C VAL A 12 52.63 1.56 -24.38
N THR A 13 52.93 1.58 -25.67
CA THR A 13 51.93 1.88 -26.69
C THR A 13 50.75 0.90 -26.66
N SER A 14 51.02 -0.40 -26.45
CA SER A 14 49.99 -1.41 -26.30
C SER A 14 49.09 -1.14 -25.08
N GLU A 15 49.67 -0.75 -23.94
CA GLU A 15 48.90 -0.42 -22.73
C GLU A 15 48.09 0.86 -22.88
N GLU A 16 48.62 1.90 -23.57
CA GLU A 16 47.87 3.13 -23.90
C GLU A 16 46.68 2.86 -24.81
N TRP A 17 46.76 1.91 -25.76
CA TRP A 17 45.70 1.55 -26.67
C TRP A 17 44.67 0.58 -26.08
N ARG A 18 44.97 -0.08 -24.96
CA ARG A 18 44.09 -1.04 -24.32
C ARG A 18 42.72 -0.45 -23.95
N PRO A 19 42.59 0.72 -23.30
CA PRO A 19 41.29 1.33 -23.01
C PRO A 19 40.55 1.80 -24.26
N VAL A 20 41.29 2.15 -25.33
CA VAL A 20 40.67 2.65 -26.59
C VAL A 20 40.12 1.51 -27.43
N TYR A 21 40.87 0.43 -27.58
CA TYR A 21 40.51 -0.68 -28.49
C TYR A 21 40.08 -1.96 -27.79
N GLY A 22 40.10 -2.00 -26.45
CA GLY A 22 39.62 -3.15 -25.67
C GLY A 22 40.39 -4.44 -25.90
N HIS A 23 41.64 -4.38 -26.38
CA HIS A 23 42.45 -5.58 -26.69
C HIS A 23 42.99 -6.29 -25.44
N SER A 24 43.31 -7.58 -25.59
CA SER A 24 43.82 -8.45 -24.56
C SER A 24 45.33 -8.85 -24.77
N LEU A 25 46.12 -7.99 -25.44
CA LEU A 25 47.52 -8.25 -25.66
C LEU A 25 48.30 -8.36 -24.29
N PRO A 26 49.38 -9.19 -24.25
CA PRO A 26 50.12 -9.40 -23.00
C PRO A 26 50.72 -8.12 -22.42
N GLY A 27 50.57 -7.90 -21.11
CA GLY A 27 51.10 -6.77 -20.36
C GLY A 27 52.56 -7.02 -19.87
N SER A 28 53.37 -7.80 -20.57
CA SER A 28 54.79 -7.96 -20.27
C SER A 28 55.59 -8.11 -21.56
N VAL A 29 56.79 -7.47 -21.59
CA VAL A 29 57.70 -7.46 -22.76
C VAL A 29 57.98 -8.86 -23.27
N GLY A 30 58.33 -9.80 -22.40
CA GLY A 30 58.65 -11.17 -22.82
C GLY A 30 57.49 -11.90 -23.52
N ARG A 31 56.27 -11.77 -22.97
CA ARG A 31 55.06 -12.39 -23.56
C ARG A 31 54.62 -11.70 -24.83
N LEU A 32 54.70 -10.36 -24.87
CA LEU A 32 54.38 -9.56 -26.05
C LEU A 32 55.30 -9.91 -27.21
N LYS A 33 56.63 -9.98 -26.94
CA LYS A 33 57.63 -10.40 -27.92
C LYS A 33 57.40 -11.80 -28.44
N ALA A 34 57.09 -12.75 -27.55
CA ALA A 34 56.77 -14.12 -27.95
C ALA A 34 55.51 -14.21 -28.84
N LEU A 35 54.51 -13.38 -28.55
CA LEU A 35 53.29 -13.29 -29.38
C LEU A 35 53.58 -12.70 -30.74
N ILE A 36 54.29 -11.57 -30.81
CA ILE A 36 54.63 -10.89 -32.07
C ILE A 36 55.53 -11.78 -32.97
N ASN A 37 56.47 -12.50 -32.38
CA ASN A 37 57.32 -13.43 -33.14
C ASN A 37 56.52 -14.61 -33.75
N LYS A 38 55.40 -14.99 -33.17
CA LYS A 38 54.51 -16.03 -33.68
C LYS A 38 53.46 -15.52 -34.62
N PHE A 39 53.16 -14.24 -34.59
CA PHE A 39 52.13 -13.61 -35.41
C PHE A 39 52.55 -13.63 -36.91
N ARG A 40 51.58 -13.93 -37.78
CA ARG A 40 51.69 -13.85 -39.22
C ARG A 40 50.53 -13.03 -39.77
N PRO A 41 50.72 -12.12 -40.74
CA PRO A 41 49.64 -11.28 -41.28
C PRO A 41 48.51 -12.05 -41.95
N ASP A 42 48.76 -13.24 -42.43
CA ASP A 42 47.83 -14.17 -43.06
C ASP A 42 47.16 -15.17 -42.08
N ASN A 43 47.63 -15.19 -40.82
CA ASN A 43 47.11 -16.13 -39.84
C ASN A 43 46.96 -15.49 -38.43
N TYR A 44 45.75 -15.15 -38.09
CA TYR A 44 45.39 -14.55 -36.78
C TYR A 44 45.18 -15.57 -35.66
N SER A 45 45.35 -16.88 -35.93
CA SER A 45 45.06 -17.93 -34.93
C SER A 45 45.83 -17.78 -33.64
N VAL A 46 47.04 -17.18 -33.71
CA VAL A 46 47.88 -16.92 -32.56
C VAL A 46 47.31 -15.88 -31.59
N LEU A 47 46.45 -15.02 -32.08
CA LEU A 47 45.75 -14.00 -31.27
C LEU A 47 44.49 -14.56 -30.60
N VAL A 48 43.99 -15.69 -31.09
CA VAL A 48 42.84 -16.36 -30.49
C VAL A 48 43.30 -17.15 -29.27
N SER A 49 42.72 -16.87 -28.12
CA SER A 49 43.05 -17.64 -26.91
C SER A 49 42.82 -19.14 -27.15
N GLY A 50 43.83 -19.98 -26.82
CA GLY A 50 43.68 -21.45 -26.90
C GLY A 50 42.58 -22.03 -26.02
N LYS A 51 41.92 -21.16 -25.21
CA LYS A 51 40.74 -21.49 -24.44
C LYS A 51 39.43 -21.16 -25.20
N TYR A 52 39.50 -20.40 -26.29
CA TYR A 52 38.35 -20.05 -27.10
C TYR A 52 37.87 -21.25 -27.90
N GLY A 53 36.61 -21.59 -27.77
CA GLY A 53 36.04 -22.75 -28.46
C GLY A 53 36.49 -24.13 -27.93
N ASN A 54 37.16 -24.18 -26.77
CA ASN A 54 37.63 -25.42 -26.21
C ASN A 54 36.48 -26.29 -25.72
N SER A 55 36.01 -27.21 -26.56
CA SER A 55 34.96 -28.20 -26.27
C SER A 55 35.35 -29.24 -25.19
N ASN A 56 36.65 -29.35 -24.89
CA ASN A 56 37.09 -30.23 -23.81
C ASN A 56 36.75 -29.78 -22.39
N THR A 57 36.22 -28.56 -22.24
CA THR A 57 35.68 -28.05 -20.98
C THR A 57 34.24 -28.51 -20.72
N LEU A 58 33.50 -28.91 -21.75
CA LEU A 58 32.15 -29.53 -21.63
C LEU A 58 32.33 -30.99 -21.21
N LYS A 59 32.35 -31.22 -19.90
CA LYS A 59 32.47 -32.57 -19.32
C LYS A 59 31.11 -33.27 -19.13
N ILE A 60 30.03 -32.57 -19.34
CA ILE A 60 28.67 -33.02 -19.09
C ILE A 60 27.90 -32.87 -20.39
N ASP A 61 27.61 -34.02 -21.01
CA ASP A 61 26.80 -34.12 -22.22
C ASP A 61 25.30 -34.03 -21.87
N GLU A 62 24.44 -34.14 -22.87
CA GLU A 62 23.00 -33.90 -22.69
C GLU A 62 22.34 -34.90 -21.74
N GLU A 63 22.60 -36.20 -21.91
CA GLU A 63 22.00 -37.24 -21.08
C GLU A 63 22.44 -37.17 -19.61
N PRO A 64 23.77 -37.10 -19.28
CA PRO A 64 24.20 -36.88 -17.92
C PRO A 64 23.72 -35.52 -17.36
N GLY A 65 23.59 -34.52 -18.21
CA GLY A 65 23.05 -33.21 -17.82
C GLY A 65 21.59 -33.30 -17.37
N ARG A 66 20.75 -34.00 -18.10
CA ARG A 66 19.33 -34.25 -17.69
C ARG A 66 19.25 -34.97 -16.35
N PHE A 67 20.10 -35.97 -16.11
CA PHE A 67 20.16 -36.67 -14.83
C PHE A 67 20.54 -35.75 -13.68
N LEU A 68 21.57 -34.92 -13.85
CA LEU A 68 22.00 -33.94 -12.85
C LEU A 68 20.92 -32.90 -12.54
N VAL A 69 20.23 -32.35 -13.57
CA VAL A 69 19.14 -31.43 -13.40
C VAL A 69 17.97 -32.10 -12.67
N ALA A 70 17.65 -33.34 -12.98
CA ALA A 70 16.59 -34.08 -12.30
C ALA A 70 16.89 -34.23 -10.79
N LEU A 71 18.12 -34.59 -10.41
CA LEU A 71 18.54 -34.64 -9.01
C LEU A 71 18.45 -33.27 -8.34
N LYS A 72 18.89 -32.22 -9.02
CA LYS A 72 18.84 -30.85 -8.49
C LYS A 72 17.41 -30.35 -8.30
N ARG A 73 16.49 -30.75 -9.16
CA ARG A 73 15.06 -30.41 -9.09
C ARG A 73 14.28 -31.23 -8.05
N SER A 74 14.89 -32.28 -7.47
CA SER A 74 14.21 -33.13 -6.48
C SER A 74 13.79 -32.29 -5.27
N ARG A 75 12.52 -32.38 -4.90
CA ARG A 75 11.94 -31.71 -3.74
C ARG A 75 11.94 -32.61 -2.50
N VAL A 76 11.86 -33.89 -2.70
CA VAL A 76 11.91 -34.92 -1.65
C VAL A 76 12.52 -36.20 -2.23
N PRO A 77 13.73 -36.59 -1.81
CA PRO A 77 14.64 -35.87 -0.92
C PRO A 77 15.27 -34.63 -1.58
N VAL A 78 15.73 -33.69 -0.79
CA VAL A 78 16.52 -32.52 -1.26
C VAL A 78 17.99 -32.88 -1.20
N TYR A 79 18.65 -32.90 -2.36
CA TYR A 79 20.07 -33.25 -2.46
C TYR A 79 20.95 -31.99 -2.37
N THR A 80 22.04 -32.10 -1.59
CA THR A 80 23.12 -31.11 -1.63
C THR A 80 23.97 -31.33 -2.90
N ASP A 81 24.72 -30.30 -3.33
CA ASP A 81 25.61 -30.42 -4.50
C ASP A 81 26.64 -31.55 -4.33
N MET A 82 27.05 -31.85 -3.09
CA MET A 82 27.95 -32.95 -2.80
C MET A 82 27.27 -34.31 -3.04
N GLN A 83 26.07 -34.50 -2.53
CA GLN A 83 25.30 -35.72 -2.74
C GLN A 83 24.97 -35.93 -4.22
N ILE A 84 24.66 -34.84 -4.95
CA ILE A 84 24.46 -34.95 -6.42
C ILE A 84 25.76 -35.39 -7.11
N PHE A 85 26.90 -34.84 -6.69
CA PHE A 85 28.21 -35.23 -7.23
C PHE A 85 28.54 -36.67 -6.94
N GLU A 86 28.32 -37.15 -5.74
CA GLU A 86 28.52 -38.54 -5.33
C GLU A 86 27.61 -39.49 -6.10
N GLU A 87 26.33 -39.21 -6.17
CA GLU A 87 25.33 -40.01 -6.87
C GLU A 87 25.61 -40.06 -8.38
N TYR A 88 25.98 -38.93 -8.98
CA TYR A 88 26.39 -38.89 -10.38
C TYR A 88 27.59 -39.82 -10.63
N ASN A 89 28.65 -39.74 -9.84
CA ASN A 89 29.86 -40.56 -10.01
C ASN A 89 29.62 -42.03 -9.70
N ARG A 90 28.63 -42.35 -8.88
CA ARG A 90 28.18 -43.73 -8.63
C ARG A 90 27.50 -44.33 -9.86
N VAL A 91 26.69 -43.56 -10.57
CA VAL A 91 25.93 -44.00 -11.73
C VAL A 91 26.72 -43.92 -13.03
N ALA A 92 27.64 -42.99 -13.16
CA ALA A 92 28.39 -42.69 -14.38
C ALA A 92 29.09 -43.91 -15.03
N PRO A 93 29.77 -44.83 -14.29
CA PRO A 93 30.44 -45.97 -14.89
C PRO A 93 29.45 -46.94 -15.60
N ALA A 94 28.30 -47.22 -14.99
CA ALA A 94 27.28 -48.10 -15.53
C ALA A 94 26.60 -47.53 -16.80
N ARG A 95 26.63 -46.18 -16.96
CA ARG A 95 26.05 -45.47 -18.11
C ARG A 95 27.08 -45.05 -19.16
N GLY A 96 28.36 -45.38 -18.96
CA GLY A 96 29.45 -44.94 -19.83
C GLY A 96 29.72 -43.43 -19.81
N TRP A 97 29.31 -42.75 -18.75
CA TRP A 97 29.52 -41.30 -18.60
C TRP A 97 30.91 -41.01 -18.01
N LYS A 98 31.44 -39.83 -18.35
CA LYS A 98 32.69 -39.35 -17.76
C LYS A 98 32.48 -38.95 -16.31
N ALA A 99 33.24 -39.49 -15.38
CA ALA A 99 33.19 -39.10 -13.98
C ALA A 99 33.60 -37.62 -13.79
N LEU A 100 32.91 -36.96 -12.88
CA LEU A 100 33.28 -35.60 -12.45
C LEU A 100 34.43 -35.64 -11.46
N LYS A 101 35.46 -34.80 -11.66
CA LYS A 101 36.64 -34.76 -10.80
C LYS A 101 36.48 -33.93 -9.52
N SER A 102 35.51 -33.02 -9.49
CA SER A 102 35.28 -32.19 -8.33
C SER A 102 33.88 -31.62 -8.27
N PRO A 103 33.30 -31.41 -7.06
CA PRO A 103 32.02 -30.77 -6.87
C PRO A 103 31.99 -29.30 -7.38
N ARG A 104 33.16 -28.65 -7.46
CA ARG A 104 33.28 -27.32 -8.02
C ARG A 104 32.92 -27.27 -9.50
N SER A 105 33.28 -28.30 -10.27
CA SER A 105 32.91 -28.40 -11.69
C SER A 105 31.40 -28.50 -11.86
N LEU A 106 30.74 -29.25 -10.98
CA LEU A 106 29.28 -29.39 -10.96
C LEU A 106 28.58 -28.05 -10.64
N ARG A 107 29.04 -27.35 -9.59
CA ARG A 107 28.51 -26.03 -9.25
C ARG A 107 28.65 -25.02 -10.39
N SER A 108 29.83 -24.98 -11.02
CA SER A 108 30.07 -24.12 -12.18
C SER A 108 29.14 -24.44 -13.34
N TRP A 109 28.85 -25.74 -13.58
CA TRP A 109 27.92 -26.15 -14.60
C TRP A 109 26.48 -25.79 -14.26
N PHE A 110 26.02 -26.03 -13.02
CA PHE A 110 24.68 -25.61 -12.58
C PHE A 110 24.46 -24.11 -12.66
N SER A 111 25.50 -23.31 -12.44
CA SER A 111 25.44 -21.85 -12.52
C SER A 111 25.56 -21.30 -13.95
N SER A 112 25.66 -22.16 -14.96
CA SER A 112 25.76 -21.70 -16.34
C SER A 112 24.41 -21.12 -16.83
N PRO A 113 24.40 -20.08 -17.68
CA PRO A 113 23.18 -19.41 -18.12
C PRO A 113 22.15 -20.29 -18.82
N ARG A 114 22.59 -21.42 -19.39
CA ARG A 114 21.71 -22.40 -20.06
C ARG A 114 21.11 -23.43 -19.10
N ILE A 115 21.77 -23.71 -18.00
CA ILE A 115 21.37 -24.79 -17.06
C ILE A 115 20.65 -24.23 -15.85
N GLU A 116 21.08 -23.09 -15.32
CA GLU A 116 20.48 -22.51 -14.11
C GLU A 116 18.95 -22.32 -14.21
N PRO A 117 18.37 -21.82 -15.32
CA PRO A 117 16.93 -21.66 -15.44
C PRO A 117 16.16 -22.98 -15.38
N LEU A 118 16.81 -24.12 -15.72
CA LEU A 118 16.15 -25.42 -15.76
C LEU A 118 15.85 -26.00 -14.36
N TRP A 119 16.54 -25.56 -13.34
CA TRP A 119 16.38 -26.09 -11.98
C TRP A 119 16.00 -25.02 -10.93
N TYR A 120 16.14 -23.76 -11.26
CA TYR A 120 16.03 -22.64 -10.31
C TYR A 120 14.64 -22.55 -9.66
N ASP A 121 13.57 -22.74 -10.45
CA ASP A 121 12.18 -22.74 -10.00
C ASP A 121 11.91 -23.83 -8.95
N ALA A 122 12.45 -25.02 -9.18
CA ALA A 122 12.24 -26.17 -8.28
C ALA A 122 12.93 -25.99 -6.92
N VAL A 123 14.06 -25.29 -6.88
CA VAL A 123 14.86 -25.06 -5.67
C VAL A 123 14.40 -23.81 -4.91
N TYR A 124 14.14 -22.73 -5.63
CA TYR A 124 13.84 -21.41 -5.00
C TYR A 124 12.38 -21.00 -5.10
N GLY A 125 11.57 -21.76 -5.84
CA GLY A 125 10.16 -21.46 -6.10
C GLY A 125 9.97 -20.58 -7.34
N GLU A 126 8.77 -20.72 -7.93
CA GLU A 126 8.37 -20.00 -9.16
C GLU A 126 8.50 -18.49 -9.03
N MET A 127 8.19 -17.99 -7.87
CA MET A 127 8.27 -16.58 -7.52
C MET A 127 9.68 -15.99 -7.71
N LYS A 128 10.69 -16.65 -7.17
CA LYS A 128 12.10 -16.21 -7.33
C LYS A 128 12.60 -16.44 -8.76
N ALA A 129 12.12 -17.49 -9.43
CA ALA A 129 12.43 -17.75 -10.83
C ALA A 129 11.87 -16.63 -11.73
N HIS A 130 10.64 -16.20 -11.51
CA HIS A 130 10.05 -15.07 -12.23
C HIS A 130 10.81 -13.77 -11.97
N GLN A 131 11.23 -13.50 -10.72
CA GLN A 131 12.06 -12.34 -10.41
C GLN A 131 13.39 -12.31 -11.17
N ARG A 132 14.02 -13.49 -11.36
CA ARG A 132 15.33 -13.62 -11.96
C ARG A 132 15.31 -13.68 -13.50
N TYR A 133 14.35 -14.41 -14.05
CA TYR A 133 14.28 -14.72 -15.49
C TYR A 133 13.10 -14.10 -16.21
N GLY A 134 12.08 -13.66 -15.45
CA GLY A 134 10.88 -13.03 -16.02
C GLY A 134 11.21 -11.73 -16.77
N ARG A 135 10.52 -11.52 -17.88
CA ARG A 135 10.65 -10.29 -18.66
C ARG A 135 10.07 -9.14 -17.87
N LYS A 136 10.80 -8.03 -17.76
CA LYS A 136 10.40 -6.81 -17.09
C LYS A 136 10.32 -5.69 -18.12
N HIS A 137 9.24 -4.93 -18.06
CA HIS A 137 9.12 -3.68 -18.81
C HIS A 137 9.46 -2.50 -17.90
N LYS A 138 10.01 -1.44 -18.47
CA LYS A 138 10.18 -0.18 -17.75
C LYS A 138 8.85 0.56 -17.78
N THR A 139 8.49 1.19 -16.68
CA THR A 139 7.32 2.04 -16.54
C THR A 139 7.77 3.45 -16.23
N GLU A 140 7.02 4.43 -16.69
CA GLU A 140 7.14 5.83 -16.31
C GLU A 140 6.06 6.17 -15.29
N LEU A 141 6.34 7.16 -14.44
CA LEU A 141 5.36 7.66 -13.49
C LEU A 141 4.26 8.45 -14.23
N PRO A 142 3.06 8.56 -13.64
CA PRO A 142 2.00 9.38 -14.20
C PRO A 142 2.46 10.81 -14.47
N SER A 143 1.86 11.46 -15.45
CA SER A 143 2.17 12.86 -15.83
C SER A 143 1.27 13.90 -15.15
N ARG A 144 0.20 13.45 -14.45
CA ARG A 144 -0.83 14.30 -13.83
C ARG A 144 -1.26 13.75 -12.49
N ARG A 145 -1.72 14.63 -11.60
CA ARG A 145 -2.33 14.25 -10.31
C ARG A 145 -3.52 13.30 -10.51
N ASP A 146 -3.77 12.49 -9.54
CA ASP A 146 -4.94 11.59 -9.47
C ASP A 146 -5.07 10.60 -10.64
N SER A 147 -4.04 10.48 -11.50
CA SER A 147 -4.02 9.43 -12.52
C SER A 147 -3.84 8.04 -11.92
N LEU A 148 -3.07 7.95 -10.85
CA LEU A 148 -2.78 6.71 -10.16
C LEU A 148 -2.54 6.99 -8.68
N TRP A 149 -3.33 6.33 -7.84
CA TRP A 149 -3.07 6.28 -6.40
C TRP A 149 -2.55 4.92 -5.98
N TYR A 150 -1.68 4.92 -4.99
CA TYR A 150 -1.26 3.72 -4.27
C TYR A 150 -1.87 3.73 -2.87
N GLY A 151 -2.48 2.60 -2.47
CA GLY A 151 -2.86 2.34 -1.09
C GLY A 151 -2.04 1.18 -0.54
N ASP A 152 -1.32 1.40 0.54
CA ASP A 152 -0.46 0.38 1.16
C ASP A 152 -0.42 0.53 2.68
N GLY A 153 -0.36 -0.61 3.36
CA GLY A 153 -0.20 -0.69 4.80
C GLY A 153 1.25 -0.90 5.18
N THR A 154 1.69 -0.17 6.17
CA THR A 154 3.04 -0.33 6.69
C THR A 154 3.08 -0.16 8.21
N LYS A 155 4.10 -0.72 8.83
CA LYS A 155 4.38 -0.46 10.24
C LYS A 155 4.90 0.97 10.38
N LEU A 156 4.25 1.76 11.23
CA LEU A 156 4.77 3.09 11.57
C LEU A 156 6.05 2.93 12.37
N ASN A 157 7.16 3.42 11.81
CA ASN A 157 8.49 3.25 12.40
C ASN A 157 8.78 4.23 13.54
N LEU A 158 7.79 4.36 14.45
CA LEU A 158 7.90 5.13 15.68
C LEU A 158 7.40 4.28 16.86
N TYR A 159 8.16 4.29 17.96
CA TYR A 159 7.68 3.75 19.24
C TYR A 159 6.75 4.76 19.91
N TYR A 160 5.73 4.24 20.58
CA TYR A 160 4.87 4.99 21.48
C TYR A 160 4.70 4.25 22.80
N ARG A 161 4.24 4.96 23.79
CA ARG A 161 3.89 4.40 25.10
C ARG A 161 2.38 4.22 25.19
N ASP A 162 1.94 2.98 25.44
CA ASP A 162 0.52 2.70 25.68
C ASP A 162 0.07 3.19 27.07
N GLU A 163 -1.24 3.14 27.35
CA GLU A 163 -1.82 3.53 28.63
C GLU A 163 -1.24 2.73 29.81
N GLY A 164 -0.80 1.51 29.58
CA GLY A 164 -0.12 0.65 30.57
C GLY A 164 1.38 0.96 30.75
N GLY A 165 1.92 1.98 30.08
CA GLY A 165 3.34 2.37 30.12
C GLY A 165 4.28 1.45 29.33
N LYS A 166 3.76 0.57 28.46
CA LYS A 166 4.58 -0.34 27.63
C LYS A 166 4.95 0.32 26.30
N VAL A 167 6.18 0.04 25.86
CA VAL A 167 6.66 0.44 24.54
C VAL A 167 5.98 -0.39 23.45
N ARG A 168 5.33 0.26 22.52
CA ARG A 168 4.57 -0.33 21.42
C ARG A 168 4.93 0.29 20.08
N THR A 169 4.52 -0.39 19.02
CA THR A 169 4.50 0.12 17.65
C THR A 169 3.11 -0.13 17.07
N ILE A 170 2.70 0.67 16.09
CA ILE A 170 1.37 0.61 15.49
C ILE A 170 1.50 0.61 13.96
N GLY A 171 0.46 0.15 13.28
CA GLY A 171 0.36 0.19 11.82
C GLY A 171 -0.21 1.51 11.33
N VAL A 172 0.04 1.81 10.06
CA VAL A 172 -0.60 2.89 9.32
C VAL A 172 -0.93 2.39 7.92
N TYR A 173 -2.14 2.67 7.47
CA TYR A 173 -2.52 2.56 6.07
C TYR A 173 -2.43 3.93 5.43
N GLU A 174 -1.73 4.06 4.31
CA GLU A 174 -1.43 5.34 3.66
C GLU A 174 -1.89 5.30 2.19
N VAL A 175 -2.43 6.41 1.70
CA VAL A 175 -2.81 6.62 0.31
C VAL A 175 -1.96 7.73 -0.27
N MET A 176 -1.27 7.44 -1.38
CA MET A 176 -0.32 8.34 -2.02
C MET A 176 -0.64 8.56 -3.50
N ASP A 177 -0.58 9.79 -3.95
CA ASP A 177 -0.58 10.11 -5.39
C ASP A 177 0.76 9.74 -6.04
N ALA A 178 0.70 8.98 -7.12
CA ALA A 178 1.90 8.46 -7.78
C ALA A 178 2.67 9.50 -8.61
N TYR A 179 1.99 10.58 -9.04
CA TYR A 179 2.60 11.65 -9.83
C TYR A 179 3.50 12.54 -8.96
N SER A 180 2.97 13.00 -7.85
CA SER A 180 3.61 14.00 -6.98
C SER A 180 4.28 13.40 -5.74
N GLU A 181 3.95 12.15 -5.38
CA GLU A 181 4.27 11.50 -4.11
C GLU A 181 3.63 12.20 -2.90
N VAL A 182 2.56 12.97 -3.09
CA VAL A 182 1.80 13.55 -1.99
C VAL A 182 1.07 12.46 -1.22
N LEU A 183 1.19 12.48 0.09
CA LEU A 183 0.43 11.63 1.00
C LEU A 183 -0.96 12.23 1.19
N LEU A 184 -2.00 11.62 0.62
CA LEU A 184 -3.36 12.15 0.56
C LEU A 184 -4.21 11.78 1.76
N GLY A 185 -4.16 10.52 2.18
CA GLY A 185 -5.01 10.03 3.27
C GLY A 185 -4.33 8.91 4.05
N PHE A 186 -4.64 8.81 5.34
CA PHE A 186 -4.09 7.78 6.20
C PHE A 186 -5.05 7.38 7.32
N HIS A 187 -4.77 6.22 7.89
CA HIS A 187 -5.36 5.81 9.16
C HIS A 187 -4.35 4.99 9.97
N ILE A 188 -4.24 5.32 11.26
CA ILE A 188 -3.37 4.60 12.21
C ILE A 188 -4.23 3.61 12.99
N SER A 189 -3.87 2.33 12.93
CA SER A 189 -4.59 1.24 13.61
C SER A 189 -3.64 0.10 14.00
N GLU A 190 -4.06 -0.72 14.95
CA GLU A 190 -3.30 -1.90 15.35
C GLU A 190 -3.27 -2.97 14.25
N ASN A 191 -4.33 -3.06 13.47
CA ASN A 191 -4.49 -4.01 12.39
C ASN A 191 -4.68 -3.30 11.06
N GLU A 192 -4.10 -3.86 10.03
CA GLU A 192 -4.36 -3.46 8.66
C GLU A 192 -5.64 -4.15 8.17
N ASP A 193 -6.77 -3.54 8.51
CA ASP A 193 -8.08 -4.08 8.22
C ASP A 193 -8.93 -3.15 7.33
N TYR A 194 -10.17 -3.56 7.11
CA TYR A 194 -11.13 -2.78 6.33
C TYR A 194 -11.32 -1.37 6.87
N GLU A 195 -11.32 -1.19 8.20
CA GLU A 195 -11.52 0.12 8.83
C GLU A 195 -10.39 1.09 8.54
N ALA A 196 -9.15 0.60 8.60
CA ALA A 196 -7.97 1.39 8.27
C ALA A 196 -8.02 1.91 6.83
N GLN A 197 -8.37 1.03 5.90
CA GLN A 197 -8.48 1.34 4.47
C GLN A 197 -9.65 2.31 4.20
N TYR A 198 -10.80 2.05 4.81
CA TYR A 198 -11.98 2.91 4.70
C TYR A 198 -11.68 4.36 5.10
N HIS A 199 -11.06 4.57 6.25
CA HIS A 199 -10.72 5.91 6.72
C HIS A 199 -9.63 6.57 5.89
N ALA A 200 -8.62 5.84 5.47
CA ALA A 200 -7.55 6.36 4.64
C ALA A 200 -8.05 6.81 3.25
N TYR A 201 -8.89 6.00 2.59
CA TYR A 201 -9.50 6.39 1.31
C TYR A 201 -10.48 7.54 1.46
N ARG A 202 -11.27 7.55 2.53
CA ARG A 202 -12.17 8.66 2.83
C ARG A 202 -11.42 9.98 2.95
N MET A 203 -10.34 9.98 3.73
CA MET A 203 -9.47 11.16 3.88
C MET A 203 -8.82 11.55 2.55
N ALA A 204 -8.33 10.58 1.76
CA ALA A 204 -7.71 10.83 0.47
C ALA A 204 -8.67 11.51 -0.51
N LEU A 205 -9.91 11.04 -0.61
CA LEU A 205 -10.95 11.67 -1.44
C LEU A 205 -11.32 13.07 -0.96
N GLN A 206 -11.36 13.30 0.37
CA GLN A 206 -11.61 14.62 0.92
C GLN A 206 -10.46 15.59 0.65
N THR A 207 -9.21 15.10 0.69
CA THR A 207 -8.02 15.90 0.44
C THR A 207 -7.86 16.23 -1.04
N SER A 208 -8.07 15.25 -1.91
CA SER A 208 -7.99 15.42 -3.36
C SER A 208 -9.14 16.24 -3.93
N GLY A 209 -10.36 16.01 -3.46
CA GLY A 209 -11.60 16.48 -4.09
C GLY A 209 -11.94 15.75 -5.39
N HIS A 210 -11.18 14.74 -5.79
CA HIS A 210 -11.36 13.95 -7.00
C HIS A 210 -11.24 12.46 -6.72
N LYS A 211 -11.90 11.62 -7.53
CA LYS A 211 -11.63 10.18 -7.58
C LYS A 211 -10.37 9.93 -8.42
N PRO A 212 -9.46 9.05 -8.01
CA PRO A 212 -8.34 8.67 -8.88
C PRO A 212 -8.87 7.94 -10.12
N TYR A 213 -8.17 8.12 -11.24
CA TYR A 213 -8.47 7.32 -12.43
C TYR A 213 -8.14 5.85 -12.17
N GLU A 214 -6.98 5.56 -11.58
CA GLU A 214 -6.55 4.22 -11.20
C GLU A 214 -6.15 4.17 -9.72
N LEU A 215 -6.56 3.08 -9.05
CA LEU A 215 -6.17 2.76 -7.70
C LEU A 215 -5.46 1.41 -7.65
N VAL A 216 -4.23 1.39 -7.17
CA VAL A 216 -3.45 0.18 -6.94
C VAL A 216 -3.33 -0.06 -5.43
N HIS A 217 -3.69 -1.27 -5.00
CA HIS A 217 -3.70 -1.66 -3.60
C HIS A 217 -3.04 -3.03 -3.41
N ASP A 218 -2.53 -3.31 -2.21
CA ASP A 218 -1.99 -4.64 -1.90
C ASP A 218 -3.13 -5.69 -1.77
N ASN A 219 -2.83 -6.94 -2.11
CA ASN A 219 -3.81 -8.04 -2.11
C ASN A 219 -3.96 -8.66 -0.72
N GLN A 220 -4.22 -7.85 0.31
CA GLN A 220 -4.40 -8.31 1.68
C GLN A 220 -5.85 -8.66 2.03
N GLY A 221 -6.05 -9.38 3.16
CA GLY A 221 -7.37 -9.91 3.54
C GLY A 221 -8.49 -8.88 3.72
N GLY A 222 -8.15 -7.62 4.02
CA GLY A 222 -9.10 -6.50 4.14
C GLY A 222 -9.78 -6.16 2.81
N HIS A 223 -9.08 -6.28 1.68
CA HIS A 223 -9.59 -5.96 0.35
C HIS A 223 -10.72 -6.89 -0.11
N LYS A 224 -10.69 -8.17 0.26
CA LYS A 224 -11.79 -9.10 -0.03
C LYS A 224 -13.11 -8.66 0.58
N LYS A 225 -13.09 -7.95 1.70
CA LYS A 225 -14.27 -7.36 2.30
C LYS A 225 -14.69 -6.07 1.59
N LEU A 226 -13.73 -5.25 1.14
CA LEU A 226 -13.96 -4.07 0.30
C LEU A 226 -14.58 -4.41 -1.05
N GLU A 227 -14.17 -5.52 -1.65
CA GLU A 227 -14.73 -6.03 -2.91
C GLU A 227 -16.11 -6.68 -2.71
N ARG A 228 -16.38 -7.31 -1.54
CA ARG A 228 -17.62 -8.06 -1.27
C ARG A 228 -18.74 -7.26 -0.64
N VAL A 229 -18.44 -6.14 0.04
CA VAL A 229 -19.48 -5.28 0.62
C VAL A 229 -20.12 -4.48 -0.50
N SER A 230 -21.15 -5.07 -1.07
CA SER A 230 -22.14 -4.56 -2.02
C SER A 230 -21.69 -3.39 -2.90
N ASP A 231 -21.54 -3.66 -4.17
CA ASP A 231 -21.13 -2.68 -5.18
C ASP A 231 -19.77 -2.05 -4.91
N GLY A 232 -18.80 -2.86 -4.46
CA GLY A 232 -17.39 -2.60 -4.23
C GLY A 232 -17.04 -1.17 -3.82
N LEU A 233 -16.59 -0.94 -2.57
CA LEU A 233 -16.14 0.41 -2.20
C LEU A 233 -15.09 0.92 -3.21
N LEU A 234 -14.20 0.04 -3.68
CA LEU A 234 -13.13 0.37 -4.62
C LEU A 234 -13.67 0.83 -5.97
N ASP A 235 -14.75 0.21 -6.47
CA ASP A 235 -15.44 0.62 -7.71
C ASP A 235 -16.11 2.00 -7.59
N LYS A 236 -16.51 2.38 -6.39
CA LYS A 236 -17.13 3.70 -6.15
C LYS A 236 -16.12 4.83 -6.02
N ILE A 237 -14.90 4.52 -5.53
CA ILE A 237 -13.88 5.52 -5.24
C ILE A 237 -12.87 5.72 -6.37
N SER A 238 -12.82 4.86 -7.37
CA SER A 238 -11.88 4.93 -8.50
C SER A 238 -12.56 4.54 -9.80
N HIS A 239 -12.01 4.99 -10.93
CA HIS A 239 -12.49 4.56 -12.25
C HIS A 239 -12.05 3.12 -12.54
N ILE A 240 -10.80 2.78 -12.19
CA ILE A 240 -10.25 1.42 -12.28
C ILE A 240 -9.53 1.12 -10.97
N HIS A 241 -9.71 -0.07 -10.44
CA HIS A 241 -8.85 -0.56 -9.35
C HIS A 241 -8.23 -1.91 -9.69
N ARG A 242 -7.06 -2.16 -9.15
CA ARG A 242 -6.39 -3.44 -9.31
C ARG A 242 -5.49 -3.78 -8.12
N PRO A 243 -5.41 -5.06 -7.75
CA PRO A 243 -4.43 -5.50 -6.77
C PRO A 243 -3.02 -5.38 -7.34
N THR A 244 -2.05 -5.10 -6.49
CA THR A 244 -0.64 -5.13 -6.84
C THR A 244 -0.29 -6.54 -7.32
N ALA A 245 0.14 -6.67 -8.57
CA ALA A 245 0.66 -7.93 -9.06
C ALA A 245 1.97 -8.26 -8.33
N PRO A 246 2.13 -9.48 -7.81
CA PRO A 246 3.39 -9.89 -7.22
C PRO A 246 4.56 -9.58 -8.17
N TYR A 247 5.57 -8.83 -7.68
CA TYR A 247 6.78 -8.43 -8.43
C TYR A 247 6.59 -7.43 -9.57
N SER A 248 5.47 -6.70 -9.61
CA SER A 248 5.33 -5.57 -10.54
C SER A 248 6.25 -4.43 -10.09
N GLY A 249 6.90 -3.77 -11.05
CA GLY A 249 7.75 -2.60 -10.75
C GLY A 249 6.99 -1.40 -10.19
N GLN A 250 5.65 -1.49 -10.15
CA GLN A 250 4.75 -0.44 -9.66
C GLN A 250 4.67 -0.38 -8.13
N SER A 251 4.72 -1.53 -7.42
CA SER A 251 4.81 -1.55 -5.95
C SER A 251 6.08 -0.89 -5.42
N LYS A 252 7.16 -0.90 -6.22
CA LYS A 252 8.42 -0.28 -5.85
C LYS A 252 8.37 1.23 -5.69
N THR A 253 7.41 1.91 -6.28
CA THR A 253 7.29 3.36 -6.20
C THR A 253 6.85 3.79 -4.80
N ILE A 254 5.78 3.20 -4.26
CA ILE A 254 5.30 3.50 -2.91
C ILE A 254 6.29 3.01 -1.85
N GLU A 255 6.85 1.81 -2.01
CA GLU A 255 7.90 1.28 -1.11
C GLU A 255 9.13 2.21 -1.07
N SER A 256 9.55 2.73 -2.23
CA SER A 256 10.66 3.68 -2.33
C SER A 256 10.32 5.03 -1.69
N ALA A 257 9.10 5.54 -1.87
CA ALA A 257 8.63 6.77 -1.24
C ALA A 257 8.58 6.61 0.29
N PHE A 258 8.03 5.50 0.80
CA PHE A 258 8.02 5.20 2.23
C PHE A 258 9.44 5.07 2.80
N GLY A 259 10.36 4.41 2.10
CA GLY A 259 11.76 4.33 2.52
C GLY A 259 12.42 5.71 2.64
N ARG A 260 12.13 6.63 1.73
CA ARG A 260 12.60 8.02 1.79
C ARG A 260 11.89 8.82 2.89
N PHE A 261 10.60 8.67 3.06
CA PHE A 261 9.82 9.30 4.13
C PHE A 261 10.37 8.90 5.51
N GLN A 262 10.62 7.60 5.72
CA GLN A 262 11.24 7.09 6.94
C GLN A 262 12.62 7.69 7.18
N SER A 263 13.49 7.70 6.16
CA SER A 263 14.88 8.14 6.33
C SER A 263 15.06 9.65 6.38
N GLN A 264 14.19 10.42 5.74
CA GLN A 264 14.35 11.87 5.63
C GLN A 264 13.48 12.64 6.64
N VAL A 265 12.34 12.08 7.04
CA VAL A 265 11.40 12.73 7.96
C VAL A 265 11.32 11.99 9.29
N LEU A 266 10.84 10.74 9.32
CA LEU A 266 10.56 10.02 10.57
C LEU A 266 11.82 9.78 11.41
N HIS A 267 12.97 9.65 10.79
CA HIS A 267 14.26 9.47 11.48
C HIS A 267 14.60 10.61 12.46
N LYS A 268 14.02 11.80 12.30
CA LYS A 268 14.23 12.95 13.17
C LYS A 268 13.43 12.90 14.47
N TYR A 269 12.40 12.05 14.53
CA TYR A 269 11.49 11.98 15.66
C TYR A 269 12.02 11.09 16.78
N TRP A 270 11.78 11.51 18.01
CA TRP A 270 12.09 10.70 19.18
C TRP A 270 11.26 9.41 19.15
N GLY A 271 11.90 8.29 19.41
CA GLY A 271 11.25 6.99 19.35
C GLY A 271 11.27 6.33 17.97
N PHE A 272 12.04 6.84 17.00
CA PHE A 272 12.22 6.17 15.72
C PHE A 272 12.75 4.74 15.91
N THR A 273 12.07 3.76 15.31
CA THR A 273 12.38 2.33 15.49
C THR A 273 13.56 1.83 14.67
N GLY A 274 14.12 2.67 13.81
CA GLY A 274 15.08 2.27 12.78
C GLY A 274 14.40 1.88 11.47
N GLN A 275 15.21 1.92 10.41
CA GLN A 275 14.78 1.38 9.13
C GLN A 275 14.64 -0.14 9.24
N ASN A 276 13.82 -0.72 8.41
CA ASN A 276 13.52 -2.13 8.18
C ASN A 276 14.56 -3.12 8.77
N ILE A 277 14.12 -4.31 9.18
CA ILE A 277 14.91 -5.43 9.72
C ILE A 277 16.13 -5.79 8.84
N THR A 278 16.06 -5.50 7.54
CA THR A 278 17.15 -5.70 6.58
C THR A 278 18.19 -4.58 6.54
N ALA A 279 17.98 -3.47 7.25
CA ALA A 279 18.97 -2.40 7.33
C ALA A 279 20.23 -2.90 8.06
N ARG A 280 21.34 -2.97 7.33
CA ARG A 280 22.60 -3.55 7.78
C ARG A 280 23.55 -2.55 8.46
N LYS A 281 23.16 -1.28 8.56
CA LYS A 281 24.00 -0.23 9.18
C LYS A 281 23.68 -0.14 10.67
N ASP A 282 24.67 -0.21 11.52
CA ASP A 282 24.50 -0.09 12.98
C ASP A 282 23.84 1.23 13.39
N SER A 283 24.08 2.30 12.65
CA SER A 283 23.45 3.62 12.87
C SER A 283 21.96 3.70 12.51
N SER A 284 21.40 2.66 11.89
CA SER A 284 19.99 2.64 11.46
C SER A 284 19.03 2.06 12.52
N ARG A 285 19.54 1.58 13.64
CA ARG A 285 18.74 0.99 14.72
C ARG A 285 18.92 1.76 16.02
N PRO A 286 17.82 2.08 16.76
CA PRO A 286 17.95 2.67 18.08
C PRO A 286 18.48 1.62 19.08
N ASN A 287 19.14 2.10 20.12
CA ASN A 287 19.44 1.27 21.28
C ASN A 287 18.15 1.00 22.05
N LEU A 288 17.69 -0.27 22.01
CA LEU A 288 16.42 -0.67 22.65
C LEU A 288 16.46 -0.54 24.19
N GLU A 289 17.58 -0.80 24.81
CA GLU A 289 17.75 -0.63 26.27
C GLU A 289 17.60 0.85 26.65
N PHE A 290 18.16 1.74 25.85
CA PHE A 290 18.02 3.18 26.04
C PHE A 290 16.57 3.65 25.84
N ILE A 291 15.86 3.13 24.83
CA ILE A 291 14.45 3.44 24.60
C ILE A 291 13.59 2.97 25.79
N GLU A 292 13.81 1.75 26.27
CA GLU A 292 13.08 1.21 27.40
C GLU A 292 13.37 1.98 28.70
N ALA A 293 14.62 2.35 28.94
CA ALA A 293 15.03 3.16 30.11
C ALA A 293 14.45 4.59 30.07
N ASN A 294 14.12 5.08 28.88
CA ASN A 294 13.56 6.43 28.67
C ASN A 294 12.12 6.40 28.12
N ARG A 295 11.38 5.31 28.36
CA ARG A 295 10.02 5.13 27.84
C ARG A 295 9.05 6.26 28.18
N ASP A 296 9.26 6.95 29.30
CA ASP A 296 8.42 8.08 29.70
C ASP A 296 8.56 9.31 28.77
N ARG A 297 9.58 9.34 27.95
CA ARG A 297 9.78 10.37 26.91
C ARG A 297 9.14 10.00 25.57
N LEU A 298 8.64 8.77 25.43
CA LEU A 298 7.92 8.36 24.22
C LEU A 298 6.57 9.05 24.16
N TYR A 299 6.13 9.32 22.96
CA TYR A 299 4.79 9.84 22.70
C TYR A 299 3.71 8.88 23.20
N THR A 300 2.63 9.41 23.70
CA THR A 300 1.36 8.68 23.81
C THR A 300 0.80 8.42 22.40
N LEU A 301 -0.22 7.59 22.28
CA LEU A 301 -0.81 7.30 20.96
C LEU A 301 -1.36 8.56 20.27
N ASP A 302 -2.01 9.45 21.03
CA ASP A 302 -2.57 10.69 20.46
C ASP A 302 -1.49 11.69 20.07
N GLU A 303 -0.44 11.83 20.87
CA GLU A 303 0.74 12.62 20.48
C GLU A 303 1.44 12.03 19.26
N LEU A 304 1.55 10.69 19.15
CA LEU A 304 2.10 10.02 17.99
C LEU A 304 1.29 10.33 16.73
N LYS A 305 -0.05 10.27 16.82
CA LYS A 305 -0.94 10.64 15.69
C LYS A 305 -0.72 12.09 15.26
N ALA A 306 -0.64 13.02 16.23
CA ALA A 306 -0.36 14.43 15.94
C ALA A 306 1.01 14.63 15.26
N LYS A 307 2.05 13.95 15.77
CA LYS A 307 3.39 13.97 15.18
C LYS A 307 3.43 13.35 13.78
N TYR A 308 2.64 12.34 13.53
CA TYR A 308 2.55 11.75 12.20
C TYR A 308 1.90 12.72 11.19
N VAL A 309 0.88 13.47 11.60
CA VAL A 309 0.30 14.54 10.77
C VAL A 309 1.35 15.60 10.42
N GLU A 310 2.15 16.04 11.41
CA GLU A 310 3.26 16.99 11.18
C GLU A 310 4.29 16.41 10.18
N ALA A 311 4.66 15.15 10.35
CA ALA A 311 5.62 14.48 9.47
C ALA A 311 5.10 14.37 8.03
N ARG A 312 3.82 14.04 7.83
CA ARG A 312 3.19 14.00 6.51
C ARG A 312 3.17 15.37 5.83
N ARG A 313 2.87 16.43 6.60
CA ARG A 313 2.92 17.80 6.09
C ARG A 313 4.35 18.16 5.65
N GLU A 314 5.35 17.88 6.48
CA GLU A 314 6.76 18.11 6.13
C GLU A 314 7.13 17.38 4.83
N TRP A 315 6.74 16.10 4.68
CA TRP A 315 6.99 15.33 3.47
C TRP A 315 6.32 15.94 2.23
N ASN A 316 5.08 16.36 2.33
CA ASN A 316 4.34 16.97 1.22
C ASN A 316 4.95 18.31 0.80
N GLU A 317 5.52 19.06 1.72
CA GLU A 317 6.22 20.34 1.48
C GLU A 317 7.65 20.13 0.94
N MET A 318 8.24 18.95 1.13
CA MET A 318 9.59 18.64 0.62
C MET A 318 9.62 18.52 -0.89
N LYS A 319 10.78 18.92 -1.47
CA LYS A 319 11.01 18.81 -2.92
C LYS A 319 10.98 17.36 -3.41
N HIS A 320 10.28 17.15 -4.52
CA HIS A 320 10.29 15.89 -5.23
C HIS A 320 11.69 15.62 -5.81
N PRO A 321 12.24 14.39 -5.69
CA PRO A 321 13.65 14.11 -5.99
C PRO A 321 14.02 14.27 -7.47
N VAL A 322 13.04 14.16 -8.38
CA VAL A 322 13.29 14.25 -9.82
C VAL A 322 13.05 15.67 -10.33
N THR A 323 11.95 16.30 -9.93
CA THR A 323 11.55 17.62 -10.45
C THR A 323 12.16 18.78 -9.68
N GLY A 324 12.53 18.57 -8.41
CA GLY A 324 13.01 19.63 -7.52
C GLY A 324 11.91 20.61 -7.04
N ILE A 325 10.65 20.40 -7.43
CA ILE A 325 9.48 21.18 -7.02
C ILE A 325 8.91 20.55 -5.74
N PRO A 326 8.37 21.34 -4.78
CA PRO A 326 7.64 20.79 -3.63
C PRO A 326 6.51 19.85 -4.10
N ARG A 327 6.34 18.71 -3.41
CA ARG A 327 5.34 17.71 -3.78
C ARG A 327 3.93 18.28 -3.84
N ILE A 328 3.58 19.05 -2.81
CA ILE A 328 2.25 19.67 -2.73
C ILE A 328 2.03 20.67 -3.88
N GLU A 329 3.05 21.44 -4.23
CA GLU A 329 2.99 22.38 -5.35
C GLU A 329 2.82 21.66 -6.70
N MET A 330 3.54 20.56 -6.90
CA MET A 330 3.33 19.69 -8.07
C MET A 330 1.90 19.18 -8.15
N TYR A 331 1.35 18.78 -7.01
CA TYR A 331 -0.01 18.26 -6.93
C TYR A 331 -1.04 19.35 -7.23
N ASP A 332 -0.96 20.49 -6.55
CA ASP A 332 -1.95 21.57 -6.63
C ASP A 332 -1.95 22.29 -7.99
N THR A 333 -0.80 22.38 -8.65
CA THR A 333 -0.68 23.01 -9.97
C THR A 333 -1.03 22.08 -11.14
N SER A 334 -1.15 20.78 -10.89
CA SER A 334 -1.53 19.80 -11.91
C SER A 334 -3.05 19.72 -12.07
N VAL A 335 -3.50 19.53 -13.29
CA VAL A 335 -4.92 19.32 -13.63
C VAL A 335 -5.09 17.99 -14.34
N ASN A 336 -6.10 17.23 -13.95
CA ASN A 336 -6.49 16.00 -14.60
C ASN A 336 -7.99 16.02 -14.91
N GLU A 337 -8.31 16.32 -16.17
CA GLU A 337 -9.68 16.44 -16.66
C GLU A 337 -10.41 15.08 -16.78
N ASP A 338 -9.66 13.98 -16.75
CA ASP A 338 -10.21 12.61 -16.85
C ASP A 338 -10.67 12.05 -15.52
N THR A 339 -10.60 12.85 -14.43
CA THR A 339 -11.02 12.45 -13.08
C THR A 339 -12.33 13.11 -12.67
N GLU A 340 -13.13 12.37 -11.90
CA GLU A 340 -14.43 12.86 -11.40
C GLU A 340 -14.27 13.66 -10.12
N VAL A 341 -14.90 14.84 -10.06
CA VAL A 341 -14.98 15.64 -8.83
C VAL A 341 -15.86 14.92 -7.80
N VAL A 342 -15.40 14.86 -6.56
CA VAL A 342 -16.13 14.26 -5.44
C VAL A 342 -16.91 15.35 -4.69
N THR A 343 -18.23 15.26 -4.74
CA THR A 343 -19.12 16.16 -3.98
C THR A 343 -19.40 15.62 -2.58
N ALA A 344 -19.92 16.47 -1.69
CA ALA A 344 -20.39 16.05 -0.36
C ALA A 344 -21.48 14.95 -0.44
N ARG A 345 -22.27 14.93 -1.52
CA ARG A 345 -23.26 13.90 -1.78
C ARG A 345 -22.58 12.58 -2.12
N ASP A 346 -21.55 12.61 -2.98
CA ASP A 346 -20.81 11.40 -3.34
C ASP A 346 -20.15 10.78 -2.11
N MET A 347 -19.59 11.60 -1.21
CA MET A 347 -19.02 11.12 0.07
C MET A 347 -20.06 10.35 0.90
N VAL A 348 -21.31 10.84 0.95
CA VAL A 348 -22.39 10.13 1.63
C VAL A 348 -22.78 8.85 0.88
N ASP A 349 -22.84 8.90 -0.44
CA ASP A 349 -23.23 7.74 -1.25
C ASP A 349 -22.19 6.63 -1.24
N ILE A 350 -20.93 6.99 -1.11
CA ILE A 350 -19.79 6.05 -1.04
C ILE A 350 -19.66 5.44 0.36
N PHE A 351 -19.63 6.27 1.41
CA PHE A 351 -19.17 5.87 2.74
C PHE A 351 -20.30 5.59 3.75
N TRP A 352 -21.49 6.10 3.54
CA TRP A 352 -22.58 5.89 4.48
C TRP A 352 -23.39 4.62 4.16
N VAL A 353 -23.79 3.92 5.21
CA VAL A 353 -24.53 2.68 5.13
C VAL A 353 -26.04 2.98 5.27
N MET A 354 -26.86 2.31 4.50
CA MET A 354 -28.31 2.41 4.59
C MET A 354 -28.90 1.20 5.33
N THR A 355 -29.89 1.43 6.17
CA THR A 355 -30.64 0.35 6.82
C THR A 355 -31.33 -0.53 5.77
N SER A 356 -31.31 -1.85 5.99
CA SER A 356 -31.95 -2.81 5.07
C SER A 356 -33.48 -2.72 5.05
N ARG A 357 -34.06 -2.23 6.16
CA ARG A 357 -35.52 -2.04 6.34
C ARG A 357 -35.78 -0.62 6.80
N PRO A 358 -36.94 -0.06 6.42
CA PRO A 358 -37.36 1.24 6.91
C PRO A 358 -37.74 1.17 8.39
N SER A 359 -37.48 2.24 9.12
CA SER A 359 -37.96 2.48 10.49
C SER A 359 -39.12 3.48 10.47
N THR A 360 -40.06 3.34 11.40
CA THR A 360 -41.17 4.28 11.54
C THR A 360 -40.78 5.47 12.38
N PHE A 361 -41.01 6.67 11.89
CA PHE A 361 -40.89 7.89 12.68
C PHE A 361 -42.07 8.02 13.64
N THR A 362 -41.80 8.11 14.92
CA THR A 362 -42.82 8.15 15.98
C THR A 362 -42.79 9.47 16.76
N SER A 363 -43.64 9.63 17.75
CA SER A 363 -43.55 10.77 18.70
C SER A 363 -42.27 10.79 19.50
N ALA A 364 -41.55 9.69 19.55
CA ALA A 364 -40.21 9.56 20.19
C ALA A 364 -39.07 9.64 19.18
N GLY A 365 -39.29 10.18 17.98
CA GLY A 365 -38.33 10.22 16.91
C GLY A 365 -38.27 8.93 16.08
N ILE A 366 -37.16 8.71 15.38
CA ILE A 366 -36.90 7.50 14.61
C ILE A 366 -35.82 6.67 15.28
N GLU A 367 -36.11 5.39 15.49
CA GLU A 367 -35.18 4.45 16.12
C GLU A 367 -34.74 3.38 15.12
N PHE A 368 -33.44 3.06 15.14
CA PHE A 368 -32.87 1.92 14.44
C PHE A 368 -31.68 1.35 15.21
N THR A 369 -31.32 0.10 14.95
CA THR A 369 -30.29 -0.62 15.70
C THR A 369 -29.04 -0.80 14.84
N VAL A 370 -27.87 -0.47 15.39
CA VAL A 370 -26.55 -0.70 14.78
C VAL A 370 -25.67 -1.44 15.77
N GLY A 371 -25.09 -2.57 15.36
CA GLY A 371 -24.23 -3.38 16.23
C GLY A 371 -24.93 -3.83 17.53
N GLY A 372 -26.23 -4.10 17.48
CA GLY A 372 -27.04 -4.49 18.66
C GLY A 372 -27.42 -3.33 19.59
N ARG A 373 -27.05 -2.09 19.27
CA ARG A 373 -27.37 -0.90 20.09
C ARG A 373 -28.45 -0.06 19.41
N PRO A 374 -29.58 0.21 20.08
CA PRO A 374 -30.61 1.12 19.58
C PRO A 374 -30.08 2.56 19.59
N ARG A 375 -30.46 3.33 18.55
CA ARG A 375 -30.13 4.74 18.41
C ARG A 375 -31.38 5.49 17.95
N THR A 376 -31.68 6.58 18.64
CA THR A 376 -32.87 7.40 18.38
C THR A 376 -32.46 8.77 17.88
N TYR A 377 -33.13 9.23 16.82
CA TYR A 377 -32.85 10.52 16.19
C TYR A 377 -34.13 11.33 16.03
N GLU A 378 -33.93 12.65 15.97
CA GLU A 378 -34.99 13.64 15.80
C GLU A 378 -34.64 14.59 14.65
N VAL A 379 -35.64 15.14 14.01
CA VAL A 379 -35.48 16.20 13.00
C VAL A 379 -35.62 17.56 13.68
N TYR A 380 -34.54 18.35 13.61
CA TYR A 380 -34.50 19.68 14.21
C TYR A 380 -34.59 20.76 13.13
N SER A 381 -35.31 21.85 13.44
CA SER A 381 -35.37 23.08 12.62
C SER A 381 -34.14 23.97 12.85
N SER A 382 -33.62 23.93 14.06
CA SER A 382 -32.37 24.56 14.49
C SER A 382 -31.78 23.76 15.68
N PRO A 383 -30.52 23.93 16.06
CA PRO A 383 -29.90 23.15 17.13
C PRO A 383 -30.75 23.08 18.40
N GLY A 384 -31.18 21.86 18.78
CA GLY A 384 -32.01 21.60 19.95
C GLY A 384 -33.48 22.04 19.85
N VAL A 385 -33.94 22.44 18.66
CA VAL A 385 -35.36 22.83 18.43
C VAL A 385 -36.01 21.84 17.45
N PRO A 386 -36.84 20.90 17.93
CA PRO A 386 -37.55 19.97 17.05
C PRO A 386 -38.37 20.67 15.99
N ASP A 387 -38.37 20.14 14.76
CA ASP A 387 -39.23 20.64 13.68
C ASP A 387 -40.67 20.06 13.84
N HIS A 388 -41.49 20.72 14.69
CA HIS A 388 -42.83 20.24 15.02
C HIS A 388 -43.74 20.19 13.80
N GLU A 389 -43.57 21.08 12.82
CA GLU A 389 -44.39 21.08 11.59
C GLU A 389 -44.04 19.85 10.73
N TRP A 390 -42.74 19.58 10.56
CA TRP A 390 -42.30 18.39 9.86
C TRP A 390 -42.73 17.11 10.58
N ARG A 391 -42.62 17.04 11.93
CA ARG A 391 -43.04 15.90 12.76
C ARG A 391 -44.54 15.60 12.54
N ARG A 392 -45.42 16.60 12.61
CA ARG A 392 -46.87 16.44 12.39
C ARG A 392 -47.19 15.78 11.06
N ARG A 393 -46.48 16.18 9.98
CA ARG A 393 -46.69 15.60 8.64
C ARG A 393 -46.11 14.22 8.46
N ASN A 394 -45.12 13.84 9.27
CA ASN A 394 -44.32 12.65 9.03
C ASN A 394 -44.41 11.59 10.14
N THR A 395 -45.13 11.86 11.24
CA THR A 395 -45.40 10.83 12.26
C THR A 395 -46.10 9.63 11.65
N TYR A 396 -45.60 8.44 11.97
CA TYR A 396 -45.99 7.12 11.43
C TYR A 396 -45.57 6.87 9.97
N ARG A 397 -44.87 7.76 9.31
CA ARG A 397 -44.21 7.46 8.03
C ARG A 397 -42.95 6.62 8.23
N GLN A 398 -42.65 5.82 7.22
CA GLN A 398 -41.46 4.96 7.22
C GLN A 398 -40.32 5.58 6.42
N PHE A 399 -39.13 5.52 6.99
CA PHE A 399 -37.91 6.03 6.37
C PHE A 399 -36.79 5.00 6.45
N TYR A 400 -36.04 4.87 5.37
CA TYR A 400 -34.72 4.26 5.39
C TYR A 400 -33.74 5.24 5.99
N VAL A 401 -32.87 4.77 6.87
CA VAL A 401 -31.86 5.62 7.53
C VAL A 401 -30.51 5.37 6.91
N LYS A 402 -29.87 6.41 6.39
CA LYS A 402 -28.51 6.38 5.91
C LYS A 402 -27.62 7.04 6.95
N TYR A 403 -26.59 6.35 7.43
CA TYR A 403 -25.75 6.75 8.55
C TYR A 403 -24.28 6.46 8.28
N ASP A 404 -23.39 7.24 8.86
CA ASP A 404 -21.96 6.96 8.92
C ASP A 404 -21.69 5.89 9.97
N PRO A 405 -21.08 4.73 9.64
CA PRO A 405 -20.81 3.68 10.61
C PRO A 405 -19.83 4.08 11.73
N TYR A 406 -19.09 5.18 11.55
CA TYR A 406 -18.08 5.68 12.49
C TYR A 406 -18.42 7.06 13.08
N ASP A 407 -19.44 7.74 12.54
CA ASP A 407 -19.92 9.01 13.07
C ASP A 407 -21.45 9.03 13.13
N PHE A 408 -21.96 8.98 14.32
CA PHE A 408 -23.41 8.97 14.61
C PHE A 408 -23.95 10.35 15.00
N SER A 409 -23.22 11.44 14.73
CA SER A 409 -23.65 12.80 15.01
C SER A 409 -24.86 13.23 14.19
N SER A 410 -25.07 12.63 13.02
CA SER A 410 -26.25 12.85 12.20
C SER A 410 -26.55 11.65 11.31
N VAL A 411 -27.80 11.57 10.85
CA VAL A 411 -28.26 10.58 9.87
C VAL A 411 -29.12 11.24 8.82
N ARG A 412 -29.28 10.58 7.67
CA ARG A 412 -30.17 11.05 6.59
C ARG A 412 -31.35 10.13 6.43
N LEU A 413 -32.55 10.71 6.35
CA LEU A 413 -33.81 10.01 6.17
C LEU A 413 -34.17 9.98 4.68
N TYR A 414 -34.55 8.80 4.18
CA TYR A 414 -34.97 8.58 2.81
C TYR A 414 -36.28 7.83 2.78
N TRP A 415 -37.12 8.12 1.81
CA TRP A 415 -38.33 7.36 1.54
C TRP A 415 -38.34 6.86 0.09
N LYS A 416 -39.09 5.82 -0.19
CA LYS A 416 -39.30 5.30 -1.56
C LYS A 416 -40.48 5.97 -2.20
N ASP A 417 -40.27 6.54 -3.38
CA ASP A 417 -41.36 7.04 -4.19
C ASP A 417 -42.18 5.89 -4.84
N LYS A 418 -43.25 6.23 -5.58
CA LYS A 418 -44.12 5.24 -6.24
C LYS A 418 -43.36 4.36 -7.24
N GLY A 419 -42.27 4.80 -7.79
CA GLY A 419 -41.38 4.03 -8.68
C GLY A 419 -40.33 3.21 -7.93
N GLY A 420 -40.29 3.24 -6.59
CA GLY A 420 -39.32 2.55 -5.77
C GLY A 420 -37.99 3.28 -5.62
N ALA A 421 -37.82 4.48 -6.20
CA ALA A 421 -36.62 5.27 -6.09
C ALA A 421 -36.53 5.92 -4.70
N LEU A 422 -35.31 5.92 -4.14
CA LEU A 422 -35.04 6.56 -2.85
C LEU A 422 -34.94 8.08 -3.02
N ARG A 423 -35.73 8.79 -2.20
CA ARG A 423 -35.75 10.25 -2.12
C ARG A 423 -35.26 10.70 -0.76
N PHE A 424 -34.30 11.63 -0.77
CA PHE A 424 -33.85 12.28 0.45
C PHE A 424 -34.96 13.16 1.03
N GLU A 425 -35.17 13.05 2.33
CA GLU A 425 -36.20 13.82 3.05
C GLU A 425 -35.54 14.89 3.93
N ARG A 426 -34.81 14.47 4.96
CA ARG A 426 -34.21 15.37 5.97
C ARG A 426 -32.97 14.77 6.60
N VAL A 427 -32.17 15.63 7.23
CA VAL A 427 -31.15 15.23 8.19
C VAL A 427 -31.80 15.12 9.56
N ALA A 428 -31.45 14.10 10.32
CA ALA A 428 -31.85 13.93 11.70
C ALA A 428 -30.60 13.82 12.58
N GLU A 429 -30.70 14.36 13.78
CA GLU A 429 -29.63 14.39 14.78
C GLU A 429 -30.03 13.56 16.00
N PRO A 430 -29.10 13.13 16.89
CA PRO A 430 -29.44 12.37 18.07
C PRO A 430 -30.56 13.01 18.89
N TYR A 431 -31.50 12.19 19.34
CA TYR A 431 -32.61 12.64 20.15
C TYR A 431 -32.09 13.21 21.45
N MET A 432 -32.52 14.42 21.83
CA MET A 432 -32.10 15.06 23.08
C MET A 432 -32.64 14.31 24.28
N VAL A 433 -31.74 13.81 25.10
CA VAL A 433 -32.06 13.17 26.38
C VAL A 433 -31.95 14.23 27.48
N VAL A 434 -33.01 14.39 28.26
CA VAL A 434 -33.07 15.39 29.33
C VAL A 434 -32.99 14.75 30.71
N HIS A 435 -32.38 15.45 31.67
CA HIS A 435 -32.33 15.01 33.06
C HIS A 435 -33.73 15.05 33.70
N ARG A 436 -34.07 14.03 34.48
CA ARG A 436 -35.36 13.97 35.19
C ARG A 436 -35.41 14.92 36.38
N ALA A 437 -34.30 15.06 37.10
CA ALA A 437 -34.23 15.97 38.21
C ALA A 437 -34.04 17.40 37.73
N ILE A 438 -34.90 18.31 38.15
CA ILE A 438 -34.87 19.74 37.71
C ILE A 438 -33.53 20.39 38.05
N GLN A 439 -32.92 20.00 39.18
CA GLN A 439 -31.65 20.56 39.62
C GLN A 439 -30.46 20.18 38.69
N ASP A 440 -30.60 19.08 37.94
CA ASP A 440 -29.58 18.56 37.03
C ASP A 440 -29.78 19.05 35.58
N GLN A 441 -30.96 19.69 35.33
CA GLN A 441 -31.29 20.21 33.99
C GLN A 441 -30.48 21.44 33.64
N THR A 442 -29.91 21.44 32.45
CA THR A 442 -29.35 22.63 31.84
C THR A 442 -30.44 23.58 31.35
N GLU A 443 -30.10 24.88 31.13
CA GLU A 443 -31.06 25.83 30.52
C GLU A 443 -31.58 25.37 29.17
N GLY A 444 -30.74 24.69 28.36
CA GLY A 444 -31.13 24.13 27.06
C GLY A 444 -32.15 23.01 27.20
N GLU A 445 -31.99 22.10 28.15
CA GLU A 445 -32.92 21.02 28.43
C GLU A 445 -34.28 21.56 28.96
N ALA A 446 -34.24 22.53 29.87
CA ALA A 446 -35.43 23.18 30.37
C ALA A 446 -36.19 23.93 29.26
N ALA A 447 -35.47 24.58 28.33
CA ALA A 447 -36.06 25.20 27.16
C ALA A 447 -36.68 24.17 26.19
N PHE A 448 -36.00 23.05 25.95
CA PHE A 448 -36.52 21.93 25.17
C PHE A 448 -37.80 21.36 25.74
N ILE A 449 -37.85 21.08 27.04
CA ILE A 449 -39.04 20.56 27.72
C ILE A 449 -40.21 21.52 27.57
N ARG A 450 -40.03 22.85 27.76
CA ARG A 450 -41.08 23.84 27.57
C ARG A 450 -41.65 23.86 26.15
N ARG A 451 -40.79 23.85 25.14
CA ARG A 451 -41.20 23.78 23.74
C ARG A 451 -42.00 22.54 23.39
N GLU A 452 -41.55 21.37 23.89
CA GLU A 452 -42.31 20.11 23.70
C GLU A 452 -43.70 20.18 24.35
N GLN A 453 -43.79 20.77 25.55
CA GLN A 453 -45.09 20.97 26.24
C GLN A 453 -46.02 21.93 25.47
N GLU A 454 -45.49 23.04 24.98
CA GLU A 454 -46.26 24.03 24.18
C GLU A 454 -46.75 23.39 22.87
N ALA A 455 -45.89 22.66 22.16
CA ALA A 455 -46.22 21.92 20.94
C ALA A 455 -47.33 20.87 21.19
N ASN A 456 -47.24 20.12 22.29
CA ASN A 456 -48.24 19.14 22.66
C ASN A 456 -49.61 19.77 22.97
N VAL A 457 -49.63 20.93 23.60
CA VAL A 457 -50.88 21.70 23.84
C VAL A 457 -51.46 22.17 22.54
N HIS A 458 -50.65 22.75 21.64
CA HIS A 458 -51.07 23.21 20.33
C HIS A 458 -51.65 22.07 19.47
N ASP A 459 -50.95 20.94 19.38
CA ASP A 459 -51.38 19.77 18.62
C ASP A 459 -52.68 19.16 19.17
N ARG A 460 -52.89 19.24 20.50
CA ARG A 460 -54.14 18.81 21.11
C ARG A 460 -55.31 19.72 20.68
N ILE A 461 -55.11 21.04 20.70
CA ILE A 461 -56.12 22.02 20.29
C ILE A 461 -56.49 21.85 18.83
N GLU A 462 -55.50 21.73 17.92
CA GLU A 462 -55.75 21.51 16.50
C GLU A 462 -56.56 20.24 16.24
N ARG A 463 -56.23 19.13 16.91
CA ARG A 463 -56.97 17.87 16.80
C ARG A 463 -58.40 18.01 17.28
N GLN A 464 -58.64 18.74 18.37
CA GLN A 464 -59.99 19.00 18.88
C GLN A 464 -60.83 19.86 17.95
N VAL A 465 -60.22 20.89 17.34
CA VAL A 465 -60.85 21.74 16.35
C VAL A 465 -61.22 20.92 15.09
N ALA A 466 -60.29 20.12 14.57
CA ALA A 466 -60.52 19.27 13.42
C ALA A 466 -61.61 18.21 13.69
N ALA A 467 -61.62 17.59 14.88
CA ALA A 467 -62.66 16.64 15.26
C ALA A 467 -64.07 17.30 15.30
N LYS A 468 -64.14 18.49 15.89
CA LYS A 468 -65.42 19.23 15.94
C LYS A 468 -65.96 19.62 14.55
N SER A 469 -65.10 19.93 13.59
CA SER A 469 -65.54 20.23 12.22
C SER A 469 -66.12 18.99 11.50
N ILE A 470 -65.73 17.80 11.86
CA ILE A 470 -66.25 16.54 11.30
C ILE A 470 -67.58 16.15 11.97
N GLU A 471 -67.76 16.47 13.24
CA GLU A 471 -69.00 16.18 13.98
C GLU A 471 -70.19 17.01 13.53
N TYR A 472 -70.03 18.09 12.72
CA TYR A 472 -71.08 18.94 12.17
C TYR A 472 -71.43 18.62 10.70
N GLU A 473 -70.73 17.74 10.03
CA GLU A 473 -71.09 17.21 8.71
C GLU A 473 -71.85 15.88 8.86
#